data_5594bb4f5a760b3df6cb33387b25debb
#
_entry.id   5594bb4f5a760b3df6cb33387b25debb
#
_cell.length_a   1.000
_cell.length_b   1.000
_cell.length_c   1.000
_cell.angle_alpha   90.00
_cell.angle_beta   90.00
_cell.angle_gamma   90.00
#
_symmetry.space_group_name_H-M   'P 1'
#
loop_
_entity.id
_entity.type
_entity.pdbx_description
1 polymer ?
#
loop_
_entity_poly.entity_id
_entity_poly.type
_entity_poly.pdbx_seq_one_letter_code
_entity_poly.pdbx_strand_id
1 'polypeptide(L)'
;MRKLLSVAVALALVAGFAHAEDKPKQAPNIVLKSPDGKQTVDLAKLCAEGPVLVRLTCACTGCDKELPQFQKLQEAYNGKGLRTVAVFREKAEAAESYAVKKDVKFVWLSDPKGELWKTFDAKAMPTNILIDKGGRVVKVLPGCTTDGKNAQALSAEIAKLLKTDEVKVIEKK
;
A
#
# COMPACT_ATOMS: atom_id res chain seq x y z
N MET A 1 48.79 -30.04 -53.89
CA MET A 1 47.49 -29.25 -53.89
C MET A 1 46.90 -29.34 -52.51
N ARG A 2 47.15 -28.35 -51.65
CA ARG A 2 46.67 -28.29 -50.26
C ARG A 2 45.52 -27.33 -50.21
N LYS A 3 44.30 -27.83 -49.94
CA LYS A 3 43.09 -27.01 -49.73
C LYS A 3 43.09 -26.49 -48.31
N LEU A 4 43.22 -25.16 -48.16
CA LEU A 4 43.03 -24.47 -46.89
C LEU A 4 41.52 -24.30 -46.62
N LEU A 5 40.99 -24.93 -45.56
CA LEU A 5 39.64 -24.69 -45.04
C LEU A 5 39.70 -23.50 -44.10
N SER A 6 39.07 -22.42 -44.50
CA SER A 6 38.87 -21.28 -43.62
C SER A 6 37.63 -21.53 -42.75
N VAL A 7 37.86 -21.65 -41.46
CA VAL A 7 36.77 -21.73 -40.44
C VAL A 7 36.46 -20.30 -40.00
N ALA A 8 35.31 -19.80 -40.40
CA ALA A 8 34.76 -18.53 -39.90
C ALA A 8 34.09 -18.75 -38.56
N VAL A 9 34.67 -18.25 -37.47
CA VAL A 9 34.05 -18.24 -36.14
C VAL A 9 33.11 -17.04 -36.06
N ALA A 10 31.81 -17.30 -36.09
CA ALA A 10 30.81 -16.29 -35.86
C ALA A 10 30.70 -16.03 -34.35
N LEU A 11 31.19 -14.88 -33.89
CA LEU A 11 31.06 -14.40 -32.51
C LEU A 11 29.67 -13.83 -32.34
N ALA A 12 28.74 -14.60 -31.73
CA ALA A 12 27.41 -14.13 -31.37
C ALA A 12 27.50 -13.22 -30.14
N LEU A 13 27.35 -11.89 -30.35
CA LEU A 13 27.17 -10.92 -29.29
C LEU A 13 25.77 -11.15 -28.67
N VAL A 14 25.74 -11.81 -27.53
CA VAL A 14 24.53 -11.84 -26.67
C VAL A 14 24.46 -10.49 -25.96
N ALA A 15 23.70 -9.55 -26.53
CA ALA A 15 23.33 -8.34 -25.84
C ALA A 15 22.42 -8.71 -24.66
N GLY A 16 22.98 -8.83 -23.48
CA GLY A 16 22.26 -8.97 -22.25
C GLY A 16 21.43 -7.70 -22.01
N PHE A 17 20.11 -7.79 -22.19
CA PHE A 17 19.18 -6.77 -21.69
C PHE A 17 19.25 -6.81 -20.16
N ALA A 18 20.07 -5.94 -19.58
CA ALA A 18 20.02 -5.65 -18.16
C ALA A 18 18.65 -5.00 -17.90
N HIS A 19 17.69 -5.79 -17.43
CA HIS A 19 16.49 -5.24 -16.80
C HIS A 19 17.01 -4.46 -15.59
N ALA A 20 16.89 -3.13 -15.64
CA ALA A 20 17.05 -2.32 -14.46
C ALA A 20 15.95 -2.78 -13.48
N GLU A 21 16.31 -3.59 -12.50
CA GLU A 21 15.45 -3.87 -11.36
C GLU A 21 15.19 -2.52 -10.69
N ASP A 22 13.97 -2.02 -10.87
CA ASP A 22 13.50 -0.82 -10.21
C ASP A 22 13.56 -1.13 -8.69
N LYS A 23 14.60 -0.58 -8.04
CA LYS A 23 14.80 -0.84 -6.61
C LYS A 23 13.52 -0.44 -5.88
N PRO A 24 12.92 -1.33 -5.10
CA PRO A 24 11.67 -1.04 -4.43
C PRO A 24 11.81 0.24 -3.61
N LYS A 25 10.90 1.18 -3.83
CA LYS A 25 10.92 2.50 -3.22
C LYS A 25 10.81 2.36 -1.70
N GLN A 26 11.75 2.92 -0.95
CA GLN A 26 11.67 2.97 0.50
C GLN A 26 10.59 3.95 0.92
N ALA A 27 9.74 3.56 1.86
CA ALA A 27 8.75 4.45 2.45
C ALA A 27 9.44 5.61 3.18
N PRO A 28 8.92 6.84 3.07
CA PRO A 28 9.49 7.98 3.77
C PRO A 28 9.33 7.82 5.28
N ASN A 29 10.29 8.35 6.03
CA ASN A 29 10.17 8.42 7.49
C ASN A 29 9.18 9.54 7.86
N ILE A 30 8.02 9.16 8.37
CA ILE A 30 6.91 10.06 8.68
C ILE A 30 6.47 9.85 10.12
N VAL A 31 6.34 10.96 10.84
CA VAL A 31 5.75 10.99 12.17
C VAL A 31 4.54 11.91 12.14
N LEU A 32 3.37 11.35 12.41
CA LEU A 32 2.09 12.08 12.44
C LEU A 32 1.43 11.91 13.80
N LYS A 33 0.67 12.93 14.19
CA LYS A 33 -0.18 12.86 15.37
C LYS A 33 -1.64 12.73 14.97
N SER A 34 -2.40 11.94 15.74
CA SER A 34 -3.86 11.95 15.62
C SER A 34 -4.41 13.35 15.94
N PRO A 35 -5.58 13.73 15.41
CA PRO A 35 -6.16 15.04 15.64
C PRO A 35 -6.40 15.36 17.12
N ASP A 36 -6.73 14.39 17.92
CA ASP A 36 -6.90 14.51 19.37
C ASP A 36 -5.57 14.53 20.15
N GLY A 37 -4.44 14.42 19.44
CA GLY A 37 -3.10 14.40 20.02
C GLY A 37 -2.74 13.15 20.85
N LYS A 38 -3.67 12.21 21.00
CA LYS A 38 -3.49 11.02 21.86
C LYS A 38 -2.62 9.95 21.22
N GLN A 39 -2.59 9.89 19.89
CA GLN A 39 -1.80 8.89 19.17
C GLN A 39 -0.72 9.57 18.33
N THR A 40 0.45 8.97 18.33
CA THR A 40 1.54 9.33 17.42
C THR A 40 1.83 8.14 16.55
N VAL A 41 1.72 8.33 15.25
CA VAL A 41 2.05 7.32 14.25
C VAL A 41 3.43 7.64 13.70
N ASP A 42 4.39 6.79 14.04
CA ASP A 42 5.73 6.79 13.47
C ASP A 42 5.77 5.63 12.48
N LEU A 43 5.79 5.93 11.20
CA LEU A 43 5.71 4.93 10.15
C LEU A 43 6.90 3.96 10.17
N ALA A 44 8.10 4.45 10.48
CA ALA A 44 9.28 3.60 10.57
C ALA A 44 9.17 2.60 11.73
N LYS A 45 8.65 3.03 12.88
CA LYS A 45 8.40 2.14 14.02
C LYS A 45 7.34 1.10 13.69
N LEU A 46 6.23 1.50 13.06
CA LEU A 46 5.20 0.55 12.64
C LEU A 46 5.75 -0.50 11.67
N CYS A 47 6.55 -0.07 10.69
CA CYS A 47 7.19 -0.99 9.74
C CYS A 47 8.21 -1.92 10.42
N ALA A 48 8.85 -1.52 11.51
CA ALA A 48 9.73 -2.40 12.28
C ALA A 48 8.97 -3.53 13.00
N GLU A 49 7.69 -3.31 13.33
CA GLU A 49 6.84 -4.33 13.96
C GLU A 49 6.25 -5.32 12.96
N GLY A 50 5.82 -4.83 11.77
CA GLY A 50 5.17 -5.65 10.76
C GLY A 50 4.82 -4.88 9.49
N PRO A 51 4.12 -5.50 8.53
CA PRO A 51 3.63 -4.79 7.35
C PRO A 51 2.60 -3.73 7.72
N VAL A 52 2.64 -2.61 6.98
CA VAL A 52 1.75 -1.46 7.18
C VAL A 52 0.97 -1.18 5.91
N LEU A 53 -0.34 -1.05 6.03
CA LEU A 53 -1.22 -0.57 4.98
C LEU A 53 -1.57 0.89 5.24
N VAL A 54 -1.04 1.80 4.43
CA VAL A 54 -1.40 3.22 4.45
C VAL A 54 -2.47 3.48 3.40
N ARG A 55 -3.62 4.00 3.83
CA ARG A 55 -4.72 4.42 2.96
C ARG A 55 -4.84 5.94 2.95
N LEU A 56 -4.39 6.58 1.90
CA LEU A 56 -4.63 8.00 1.65
C LEU A 56 -6.05 8.16 1.09
N THR A 57 -6.94 8.82 1.82
CA THR A 57 -8.38 8.79 1.55
C THR A 57 -9.08 10.12 1.82
N CYS A 58 -10.39 10.16 1.58
CA CYS A 58 -11.27 11.26 1.96
C CYS A 58 -12.57 10.71 2.57
N ALA A 59 -13.29 11.57 3.26
CA ALA A 59 -14.65 11.30 3.76
C ALA A 59 -15.71 11.45 2.65
N CYS A 60 -15.42 10.98 1.43
CA CYS A 60 -16.28 11.11 0.26
C CYS A 60 -16.95 9.79 -0.12
N THR A 61 -18.07 9.88 -0.83
CA THR A 61 -18.87 8.71 -1.24
C THR A 61 -18.07 7.70 -2.06
N GLY A 62 -17.09 8.15 -2.87
CA GLY A 62 -16.24 7.26 -3.67
C GLY A 62 -15.37 6.37 -2.79
N CYS A 63 -14.68 6.98 -1.81
CA CYS A 63 -13.83 6.24 -0.86
C CYS A 63 -14.63 5.35 0.08
N ASP A 64 -15.84 5.80 0.43
CA ASP A 64 -16.77 5.09 1.32
C ASP A 64 -17.18 3.71 0.79
N LYS A 65 -17.33 3.58 -0.52
CA LYS A 65 -17.71 2.31 -1.16
C LYS A 65 -16.72 1.16 -0.93
N GLU A 66 -15.45 1.46 -0.71
CA GLU A 66 -14.43 0.45 -0.42
C GLU A 66 -14.19 0.23 1.09
N LEU A 67 -14.71 1.09 1.96
CA LEU A 67 -14.44 1.03 3.40
C LEU A 67 -14.77 -0.35 4.00
N PRO A 68 -15.91 -1.01 3.69
CA PRO A 68 -16.22 -2.32 4.24
C PRO A 68 -15.17 -3.38 3.93
N GLN A 69 -14.60 -3.39 2.71
CA GLN A 69 -13.56 -4.33 2.32
C GLN A 69 -12.25 -4.07 3.08
N PHE A 70 -11.91 -2.80 3.33
CA PHE A 70 -10.74 -2.44 4.13
C PHE A 70 -10.93 -2.78 5.60
N GLN A 71 -12.13 -2.66 6.13
CA GLN A 71 -12.46 -3.14 7.49
C GLN A 71 -12.29 -4.66 7.60
N LYS A 72 -12.74 -5.42 6.61
CA LYS A 72 -12.50 -6.87 6.53
C LYS A 72 -11.01 -7.22 6.50
N LEU A 73 -10.19 -6.47 5.75
CA LEU A 73 -8.72 -6.64 5.76
C LEU A 73 -8.14 -6.41 7.16
N GLN A 74 -8.53 -5.34 7.81
CA GLN A 74 -8.11 -5.03 9.17
C GLN A 74 -8.48 -6.14 10.14
N GLU A 75 -9.73 -6.57 10.14
CA GLU A 75 -10.21 -7.65 11.02
C GLU A 75 -9.45 -8.96 10.80
N ALA A 76 -9.21 -9.32 9.54
CA ALA A 76 -8.56 -10.58 9.17
C ALA A 76 -7.07 -10.64 9.52
N TYR A 77 -6.37 -9.52 9.44
CA TYR A 77 -4.90 -9.50 9.49
C TYR A 77 -4.30 -8.70 10.64
N ASN A 78 -5.07 -7.88 11.37
CA ASN A 78 -4.55 -7.09 12.49
C ASN A 78 -3.93 -7.99 13.58
N GLY A 79 -4.64 -9.06 13.97
CA GLY A 79 -4.14 -10.04 14.94
C GLY A 79 -2.93 -10.86 14.44
N LYS A 80 -2.65 -10.81 13.14
CA LYS A 80 -1.51 -11.49 12.49
C LYS A 80 -0.32 -10.55 12.24
N GLY A 81 -0.43 -9.28 12.62
CA GLY A 81 0.66 -8.32 12.55
C GLY A 81 0.51 -7.20 11.51
N LEU A 82 -0.55 -7.16 10.70
CA LEU A 82 -0.84 -6.00 9.85
C LEU A 82 -1.20 -4.79 10.72
N ARG A 83 -0.68 -3.63 10.36
CA ARG A 83 -1.13 -2.34 10.87
C ARG A 83 -1.77 -1.53 9.74
N THR A 84 -2.96 -1.01 9.96
CA THR A 84 -3.65 -0.16 8.97
C THR A 84 -3.74 1.26 9.49
N VAL A 85 -3.38 2.22 8.65
CA VAL A 85 -3.45 3.66 8.95
C VAL A 85 -4.18 4.36 7.81
N ALA A 86 -5.34 4.95 8.08
CA ALA A 86 -6.00 5.84 7.15
C ALA A 86 -5.54 7.29 7.35
N VAL A 87 -5.34 8.01 6.26
CA VAL A 87 -5.01 9.44 6.29
C VAL A 87 -6.04 10.18 5.48
N PHE A 88 -6.82 10.98 6.17
CA PHE A 88 -7.91 11.75 5.58
C PHE A 88 -7.43 13.11 5.09
N ARG A 89 -7.96 13.53 3.95
CA ARG A 89 -7.67 14.84 3.36
C ARG A 89 -8.40 15.99 4.08
N GLU A 90 -9.38 15.66 4.87
CA GLU A 90 -10.19 16.59 5.64
C GLU A 90 -9.45 17.11 6.89
N LYS A 91 -9.93 18.25 7.41
CA LYS A 91 -9.54 18.72 8.73
C LYS A 91 -9.94 17.70 9.82
N ALA A 92 -9.29 17.79 10.95
CA ALA A 92 -9.41 16.86 12.07
C ALA A 92 -10.87 16.56 12.45
N GLU A 93 -11.68 17.59 12.64
CA GLU A 93 -13.06 17.49 13.12
C GLU A 93 -13.96 16.75 12.10
N ALA A 94 -13.73 17.00 10.80
CA ALA A 94 -14.50 16.31 9.75
C ALA A 94 -14.05 14.85 9.59
N ALA A 95 -12.76 14.57 9.70
CA ALA A 95 -12.22 13.21 9.69
C ALA A 95 -12.72 12.40 10.89
N GLU A 96 -12.76 12.99 12.09
CA GLU A 96 -13.29 12.37 13.30
C GLU A 96 -14.77 12.06 13.16
N SER A 97 -15.56 13.05 12.75
CA SER A 97 -17.01 12.86 12.53
C SER A 97 -17.28 11.71 11.55
N TYR A 98 -16.51 11.62 10.47
CA TYR A 98 -16.62 10.51 9.53
C TYR A 98 -16.20 9.18 10.17
N ALA A 99 -15.04 9.14 10.83
CA ALA A 99 -14.52 7.92 11.45
C ALA A 99 -15.47 7.33 12.49
N VAL A 100 -16.06 8.19 13.32
CA VAL A 100 -17.08 7.79 14.29
C VAL A 100 -18.35 7.31 13.59
N LYS A 101 -18.89 8.08 12.63
CA LYS A 101 -20.12 7.72 11.90
C LYS A 101 -20.00 6.41 11.15
N LYS A 102 -18.82 6.09 10.63
CA LYS A 102 -18.54 4.89 9.82
C LYS A 102 -17.90 3.76 10.62
N ASP A 103 -17.75 3.95 11.93
CA ASP A 103 -17.14 2.97 12.83
C ASP A 103 -15.82 2.44 12.29
N VAL A 104 -14.90 3.37 11.94
CA VAL A 104 -13.59 3.03 11.38
C VAL A 104 -12.75 2.28 12.41
N LYS A 105 -12.38 1.03 12.11
CA LYS A 105 -11.75 0.08 13.03
C LYS A 105 -10.22 0.14 13.08
N PHE A 106 -9.59 1.08 12.38
CA PHE A 106 -8.15 1.24 12.32
C PHE A 106 -7.74 2.68 12.64
N VAL A 107 -6.46 2.89 12.91
CA VAL A 107 -5.90 4.22 13.19
C VAL A 107 -6.18 5.16 12.02
N TRP A 108 -6.63 6.37 12.32
CA TRP A 108 -6.87 7.40 11.33
C TRP A 108 -6.22 8.72 11.72
N LEU A 109 -5.81 9.47 10.71
CA LEU A 109 -5.08 10.72 10.82
C LEU A 109 -5.68 11.75 9.86
N SER A 110 -5.39 13.03 10.08
CA SER A 110 -5.80 14.15 9.24
C SER A 110 -4.58 14.79 8.58
N ASP A 111 -4.64 14.99 7.27
CA ASP A 111 -3.63 15.69 6.48
C ASP A 111 -4.28 16.67 5.49
N PRO A 112 -4.88 17.78 5.98
CA PRO A 112 -5.60 18.73 5.14
C PRO A 112 -4.71 19.46 4.14
N LYS A 113 -3.41 19.53 4.38
CA LYS A 113 -2.44 20.10 3.44
C LYS A 113 -2.00 19.13 2.35
N GLY A 114 -2.28 17.82 2.52
CA GLY A 114 -1.91 16.77 1.59
C GLY A 114 -0.41 16.56 1.49
N GLU A 115 0.29 16.69 2.58
CA GLU A 115 1.75 16.51 2.62
C GLU A 115 2.12 15.06 2.32
N LEU A 116 1.33 14.09 2.82
CA LEU A 116 1.53 12.68 2.54
C LEU A 116 1.24 12.31 1.08
N TRP A 117 0.24 12.93 0.46
CA TRP A 117 0.00 12.74 -0.99
C TRP A 117 1.21 13.15 -1.81
N LYS A 118 1.84 14.27 -1.46
CA LYS A 118 3.08 14.73 -2.12
C LYS A 118 4.24 13.77 -1.85
N THR A 119 4.41 13.36 -0.60
CA THR A 119 5.51 12.51 -0.16
C THR A 119 5.47 11.13 -0.82
N PHE A 120 4.28 10.53 -0.96
CA PHE A 120 4.09 9.26 -1.65
C PHE A 120 3.86 9.41 -3.17
N ASP A 121 3.89 10.63 -3.70
CA ASP A 121 3.55 10.94 -5.10
C ASP A 121 2.18 10.38 -5.53
N ALA A 122 1.21 10.41 -4.61
CA ALA A 122 -0.12 9.88 -4.86
C ALA A 122 -0.92 10.80 -5.79
N LYS A 123 -1.34 10.29 -6.94
CA LYS A 123 -2.05 11.05 -7.99
C LYS A 123 -3.56 10.84 -7.97
N ALA A 124 -4.04 9.90 -7.18
CA ALA A 124 -5.46 9.56 -7.11
C ALA A 124 -5.93 9.43 -5.66
N MET A 125 -7.23 9.49 -5.47
CA MET A 125 -7.90 9.31 -4.20
C MET A 125 -9.03 8.29 -4.35
N PRO A 126 -9.03 7.22 -3.53
CA PRO A 126 -8.00 6.88 -2.56
C PRO A 126 -6.72 6.37 -3.21
N THR A 127 -5.60 6.37 -2.49
CA THR A 127 -4.40 5.60 -2.84
C THR A 127 -4.03 4.70 -1.67
N ASN A 128 -3.87 3.42 -1.95
CA ASN A 128 -3.53 2.42 -0.96
C ASN A 128 -2.08 1.98 -1.16
N ILE A 129 -1.28 2.03 -0.11
CA ILE A 129 0.17 1.77 -0.14
C ILE A 129 0.46 0.69 0.87
N LEU A 130 0.92 -0.47 0.41
CA LEU A 130 1.36 -1.56 1.26
C LEU A 130 2.87 -1.50 1.40
N ILE A 131 3.33 -1.52 2.64
CA ILE A 131 4.74 -1.42 3.04
C ILE A 131 5.09 -2.68 3.83
N ASP A 132 6.23 -3.30 3.55
CA ASP A 132 6.68 -4.49 4.28
C ASP A 132 7.34 -4.15 5.64
N LYS A 133 7.66 -5.21 6.39
CA LYS A 133 8.44 -5.11 7.61
C LYS A 133 9.90 -4.74 7.32
N GLY A 134 10.20 -3.57 7.01
CA GLY A 134 11.53 -3.04 6.65
C GLY A 134 11.37 -1.72 5.94
N GLY A 135 10.13 -1.32 5.75
CA GLY A 135 9.80 -0.02 5.17
C GLY A 135 9.82 0.02 3.65
N ARG A 136 9.91 -1.11 2.96
CA ARG A 136 9.89 -1.17 1.51
C ARG A 136 8.46 -1.11 0.99
N VAL A 137 8.15 -0.21 0.07
CA VAL A 137 6.85 -0.15 -0.62
C VAL A 137 6.71 -1.36 -1.54
N VAL A 138 5.76 -2.24 -1.23
CA VAL A 138 5.50 -3.50 -1.95
C VAL A 138 4.43 -3.32 -3.02
N LYS A 139 3.40 -2.53 -2.72
CA LYS A 139 2.26 -2.34 -3.61
C LYS A 139 1.69 -0.93 -3.48
N VAL A 140 1.35 -0.32 -4.60
CA VAL A 140 0.58 0.93 -4.65
C VAL A 140 -0.63 0.70 -5.54
N LEU A 141 -1.82 0.98 -5.03
CA LEU A 141 -3.07 0.86 -5.76
C LEU A 141 -3.82 2.19 -5.72
N PRO A 142 -3.76 2.97 -6.79
CA PRO A 142 -4.48 4.23 -6.91
C PRO A 142 -5.95 4.01 -7.29
N GLY A 143 -6.80 4.93 -6.84
CA GLY A 143 -8.22 4.94 -7.19
C GLY A 143 -9.07 3.94 -6.43
N CYS A 144 -10.39 4.09 -6.60
CA CYS A 144 -11.41 3.24 -6.00
C CYS A 144 -11.89 2.19 -7.00
N THR A 145 -12.02 0.95 -6.57
CA THR A 145 -12.67 -0.12 -7.32
C THR A 145 -13.94 -0.53 -6.59
N THR A 146 -15.09 -0.23 -7.16
CA THR A 146 -16.40 -0.53 -6.53
C THR A 146 -16.67 -2.02 -6.41
N ASP A 147 -15.91 -2.85 -7.13
CA ASP A 147 -15.98 -4.31 -7.09
C ASP A 147 -15.00 -4.95 -6.06
N GLY A 148 -14.28 -4.13 -5.30
CA GLY A 148 -13.35 -4.60 -4.27
C GLY A 148 -12.03 -5.21 -4.76
N LYS A 149 -11.73 -5.14 -6.06
CA LYS A 149 -10.50 -5.73 -6.62
C LYS A 149 -9.23 -5.21 -5.97
N ASN A 150 -9.17 -3.91 -5.63
CA ASN A 150 -8.02 -3.34 -4.92
C ASN A 150 -7.81 -4.00 -3.55
N ALA A 151 -8.88 -4.14 -2.78
CA ALA A 151 -8.81 -4.78 -1.46
C ALA A 151 -8.42 -6.27 -1.58
N GLN A 152 -8.94 -7.00 -2.59
CA GLN A 152 -8.56 -8.40 -2.82
C GLN A 152 -7.09 -8.53 -3.24
N ALA A 153 -6.60 -7.65 -4.11
CA ALA A 153 -5.19 -7.62 -4.50
C ALA A 153 -4.26 -7.32 -3.31
N LEU A 154 -4.70 -6.46 -2.38
CA LEU A 154 -3.97 -6.22 -1.13
C LEU A 154 -4.02 -7.44 -0.21
N SER A 155 -5.17 -8.13 -0.09
CA SER A 155 -5.28 -9.34 0.70
C SER A 155 -4.25 -10.39 0.28
N ALA A 156 -4.09 -10.62 -1.02
CA ALA A 156 -3.11 -11.56 -1.55
C ALA A 156 -1.66 -11.19 -1.18
N GLU A 157 -1.29 -9.90 -1.29
CA GLU A 157 0.06 -9.46 -0.94
C GLU A 157 0.29 -9.46 0.59
N ILE A 158 -0.70 -9.05 1.38
CA ILE A 158 -0.62 -9.09 2.85
C ILE A 158 -0.43 -10.53 3.34
N ALA A 159 -1.18 -11.47 2.77
CA ALA A 159 -1.07 -12.88 3.11
C ALA A 159 0.35 -13.43 2.87
N LYS A 160 0.97 -13.04 1.74
CA LYS A 160 2.38 -13.40 1.44
C LYS A 160 3.35 -12.82 2.47
N LEU A 161 3.21 -11.53 2.82
CA LEU A 161 4.08 -10.86 3.79
C LEU A 161 3.96 -11.47 5.19
N LEU A 162 2.75 -11.86 5.59
CA LEU A 162 2.45 -12.45 6.89
C LEU A 162 2.60 -13.98 6.93
N LYS A 163 2.87 -14.63 5.78
CA LYS A 163 2.94 -16.08 5.63
C LYS A 163 1.68 -16.79 6.16
N THR A 164 0.52 -16.29 5.78
CA THR A 164 -0.80 -16.80 6.17
C THR A 164 -1.70 -16.98 4.95
N ASP A 165 -2.89 -17.55 5.16
CA ASP A 165 -3.86 -17.70 4.09
C ASP A 165 -4.45 -16.37 3.64
N GLU A 166 -4.72 -16.26 2.33
CA GLU A 166 -5.41 -15.14 1.75
C GLU A 166 -6.89 -15.14 2.16
N VAL A 167 -7.37 -13.98 2.59
CA VAL A 167 -8.77 -13.77 2.94
C VAL A 167 -9.55 -13.20 1.76
N LYS A 168 -10.68 -13.80 1.43
CA LYS A 168 -11.60 -13.27 0.43
C LYS A 168 -12.38 -12.10 1.01
N VAL A 169 -12.10 -10.90 0.50
CA VAL A 169 -12.79 -9.65 0.91
C VAL A 169 -13.92 -9.28 -0.04
N ILE A 170 -13.95 -9.86 -1.24
CA ILE A 170 -15.02 -9.73 -2.22
C ILE A 170 -16.01 -10.87 -1.98
N GLU A 171 -17.29 -10.52 -1.79
CA GLU A 171 -18.37 -11.52 -1.81
C GLU A 171 -18.70 -11.84 -3.26
N LYS A 172 -18.74 -13.14 -3.61
CA LYS A 172 -19.34 -13.56 -4.88
C LYS A 172 -20.82 -13.20 -4.84
N LYS A 173 -21.24 -12.31 -5.73
CA LYS A 173 -22.66 -12.11 -5.99
C LYS A 173 -23.27 -13.36 -6.61
#